data_4e0f7590c7eea5a5be6c677c8e7676fd
#
_entry.id   4e0f7590c7eea5a5be6c677c8e7676fd
#
_cell.length_a   1.000
_cell.length_b   1.000
_cell.length_c   1.000
_cell.angle_alpha   90.00
_cell.angle_beta   90.00
_cell.angle_gamma   90.00
#
_symmetry.space_group_name_H-M   'P 1'
#
loop_
_entity.id
_entity.type
_entity.pdbx_description
1 polymer ?
#
loop_
_entity_poly.entity_id
_entity_poly.type
_entity_poly.pdbx_seq_one_letter_code
_entity_poly.pdbx_strand_id
1 'polypeptide(L)'
;MLGAWIDCKNAWTDKESDHNVESEANKPQIVEAVRLANQYPDIVKRLAVGNEAMVKWAEEYYVQPGVILKWVNYLQDLKKSGGLSGDLWITSSDNFASWGGEGAEYHVEDLNKLYEAVDYVSKHTYPFRDSHHNPDYWGILPGEEDLSDEEKIEAAMKRAQEFAVSQYESVQAYMKSLGVDKPIHIGETGWSTVSDDYFGASGTQAADEYKEALYHKLIRQWSKESGVSVFYFEAFDEPWKDQNSSDGSENHFGLFTVEGQAKYALWDKVDEGVFEGLSRNGNPVVKTFNGDRQAMMETVALPPVKK
;
A
#
# COMPACT_ATOMS: atom_id res chain seq x y z
N MET A 1 0.13 -11.17 7.58
CA MET A 1 -1.21 -10.61 7.84
C MET A 1 -2.20 -11.33 6.94
N LEU A 2 -3.41 -11.63 7.46
CA LEU A 2 -4.52 -12.19 6.68
C LEU A 2 -5.60 -11.11 6.57
N GLY A 3 -6.13 -10.86 5.36
CA GLY A 3 -7.22 -9.94 5.11
C GLY A 3 -8.54 -10.66 4.98
N ALA A 4 -9.63 -10.05 5.48
CA ALA A 4 -11.00 -10.41 5.18
C ALA A 4 -11.61 -9.29 4.35
N TRP A 5 -12.08 -9.57 3.14
CA TRP A 5 -12.68 -8.57 2.26
C TRP A 5 -14.04 -8.12 2.80
N ILE A 6 -14.29 -6.81 2.80
CA ILE A 6 -15.54 -6.22 3.31
C ILE A 6 -16.07 -5.23 2.29
N ASP A 7 -17.33 -5.43 1.89
CA ASP A 7 -18.05 -4.62 0.94
C ASP A 7 -19.35 -4.06 1.54
N CYS A 8 -19.87 -2.98 0.95
CA CYS A 8 -21.22 -2.49 1.22
C CYS A 8 -22.29 -3.34 0.51
N LYS A 9 -23.54 -3.15 0.89
CA LYS A 9 -24.67 -3.77 0.21
C LYS A 9 -24.76 -3.26 -1.23
N ASN A 10 -25.03 -4.17 -2.14
CA ASN A 10 -25.08 -3.99 -3.58
C ASN A 10 -23.73 -3.68 -4.26
N ALA A 11 -22.61 -3.76 -3.55
CA ALA A 11 -21.28 -3.63 -4.16
C ALA A 11 -21.13 -4.53 -5.40
N TRP A 12 -20.48 -4.01 -6.44
CA TRP A 12 -20.19 -4.70 -7.69
C TRP A 12 -21.44 -5.14 -8.48
N THR A 13 -22.57 -4.46 -8.28
CA THR A 13 -23.83 -4.74 -9.01
C THR A 13 -24.35 -3.48 -9.73
N ASP A 14 -25.37 -3.65 -10.59
CA ASP A 14 -26.04 -2.51 -11.27
C ASP A 14 -26.96 -1.69 -10.34
N LYS A 15 -27.03 -2.04 -9.04
CA LYS A 15 -27.85 -1.33 -8.07
C LYS A 15 -27.02 -0.30 -7.33
N GLU A 16 -27.65 0.78 -6.90
CA GLU A 16 -27.03 1.79 -6.04
C GLU A 16 -26.45 1.16 -4.77
N SER A 17 -25.19 1.46 -4.49
CA SER A 17 -24.47 0.98 -3.31
C SER A 17 -25.02 1.62 -2.04
N ASP A 18 -25.26 0.83 -1.00
CA ASP A 18 -25.67 1.31 0.33
C ASP A 18 -24.50 1.16 1.32
N HIS A 19 -23.74 2.22 1.46
CA HIS A 19 -22.50 2.24 2.24
C HIS A 19 -22.69 2.11 3.76
N ASN A 20 -23.92 2.26 4.26
CA ASN A 20 -24.28 2.09 5.67
C ASN A 20 -24.63 0.64 6.02
N VAL A 21 -24.87 -0.18 5.01
CA VAL A 21 -25.31 -1.56 5.15
C VAL A 21 -24.26 -2.50 4.55
N GLU A 22 -23.88 -3.50 5.32
CA GLU A 22 -22.92 -4.50 4.88
C GLU A 22 -23.45 -5.45 3.81
N SER A 23 -22.57 -5.97 2.96
CA SER A 23 -22.85 -7.09 2.07
C SER A 23 -23.04 -8.40 2.86
N GLU A 24 -23.94 -9.26 2.37
CA GLU A 24 -24.08 -10.62 2.91
C GLU A 24 -22.82 -11.48 2.71
N ALA A 25 -21.98 -11.12 1.75
CA ALA A 25 -20.69 -11.78 1.49
C ALA A 25 -19.64 -11.56 2.60
N ASN A 26 -19.78 -10.51 3.44
CA ASN A 26 -18.82 -10.18 4.47
C ASN A 26 -18.70 -11.26 5.56
N LYS A 27 -19.85 -11.80 5.99
CA LYS A 27 -19.86 -12.83 7.03
C LYS A 27 -19.06 -14.09 6.66
N PRO A 28 -19.21 -14.70 5.47
CA PRO A 28 -18.36 -15.79 5.01
C PRO A 28 -16.87 -15.46 5.03
N GLN A 29 -16.46 -14.25 4.64
CA GLN A 29 -15.06 -13.81 4.67
C GLN A 29 -14.50 -13.81 6.11
N ILE A 30 -15.24 -13.24 7.05
CA ILE A 30 -14.85 -13.21 8.47
C ILE A 30 -14.79 -14.64 9.07
N VAL A 31 -15.77 -15.50 8.77
CA VAL A 31 -15.78 -16.89 9.25
C VAL A 31 -14.57 -17.66 8.73
N GLU A 32 -14.23 -17.49 7.47
CA GLU A 32 -13.06 -18.14 6.88
C GLU A 32 -11.75 -17.59 7.45
N ALA A 33 -11.65 -16.27 7.67
CA ALA A 33 -10.49 -15.67 8.32
C ALA A 33 -10.28 -16.21 9.76
N VAL A 34 -11.34 -16.37 10.54
CA VAL A 34 -11.30 -16.99 11.87
C VAL A 34 -10.84 -18.45 11.79
N ARG A 35 -11.38 -19.22 10.83
CA ARG A 35 -10.97 -20.61 10.61
C ARG A 35 -9.48 -20.73 10.30
N LEU A 36 -8.97 -19.89 9.38
CA LEU A 36 -7.56 -19.89 9.00
C LEU A 36 -6.64 -19.42 10.13
N ALA A 37 -7.05 -18.40 10.88
CA ALA A 37 -6.29 -17.93 12.04
C ALA A 37 -6.12 -19.02 13.11
N ASN A 38 -7.18 -19.81 13.36
CA ASN A 38 -7.14 -20.93 14.29
C ASN A 38 -6.39 -22.14 13.76
N GLN A 39 -6.47 -22.40 12.45
CA GLN A 39 -5.76 -23.51 11.81
C GLN A 39 -4.25 -23.28 11.70
N TYR A 40 -3.84 -22.01 11.51
CA TYR A 40 -2.44 -21.63 11.27
C TYR A 40 -1.97 -20.54 12.26
N PRO A 41 -2.06 -20.77 13.59
CA PRO A 41 -1.76 -19.71 14.57
C PRO A 41 -0.30 -19.26 14.57
N ASP A 42 0.62 -20.10 14.07
CA ASP A 42 2.02 -19.76 13.94
C ASP A 42 2.32 -18.87 12.73
N ILE A 43 1.45 -18.86 11.73
CA ILE A 43 1.58 -18.09 10.49
C ILE A 43 0.73 -16.82 10.55
N VAL A 44 -0.54 -16.95 10.94
CA VAL A 44 -1.50 -15.82 10.99
C VAL A 44 -1.34 -15.08 12.31
N LYS A 45 -0.56 -14.02 12.31
CA LYS A 45 -0.30 -13.17 13.50
C LYS A 45 -1.12 -11.87 13.49
N ARG A 46 -1.67 -11.48 12.35
CA ARG A 46 -2.49 -10.26 12.17
C ARG A 46 -3.67 -10.58 11.29
N LEU A 47 -4.82 -10.01 11.62
CA LEU A 47 -6.04 -10.09 10.83
C LEU A 47 -6.55 -8.68 10.55
N ALA A 48 -6.72 -8.36 9.25
CA ALA A 48 -7.29 -7.10 8.80
C ALA A 48 -8.74 -7.30 8.36
N VAL A 49 -9.62 -6.47 8.88
CA VAL A 49 -11.03 -6.39 8.51
C VAL A 49 -11.18 -5.30 7.45
N GLY A 50 -11.37 -5.71 6.21
CA GLY A 50 -11.37 -4.83 5.03
C GLY A 50 -9.96 -4.51 4.53
N ASN A 51 -9.88 -4.21 3.24
CA ASN A 51 -8.74 -3.64 2.55
C ASN A 51 -9.23 -2.45 1.73
N GLU A 52 -8.78 -1.24 2.06
CA GLU A 52 -9.27 0.03 1.48
C GLU A 52 -10.82 0.08 1.43
N ALA A 53 -11.44 -0.48 2.48
CA ALA A 53 -12.88 -0.62 2.54
C ALA A 53 -13.60 0.67 2.96
N MET A 54 -12.90 1.66 3.54
CA MET A 54 -13.48 2.92 3.99
C MET A 54 -13.17 4.10 3.06
N VAL A 55 -12.46 3.89 1.95
CA VAL A 55 -12.08 4.95 1.00
C VAL A 55 -13.29 5.43 0.20
N LYS A 56 -13.72 6.66 0.41
CA LYS A 56 -14.95 7.20 -0.18
C LYS A 56 -14.92 7.36 -1.70
N TRP A 57 -13.75 7.42 -2.32
CA TRP A 57 -13.64 7.42 -3.79
C TRP A 57 -13.96 6.07 -4.44
N ALA A 58 -13.97 4.97 -3.66
CA ALA A 58 -14.39 3.66 -4.12
C ALA A 58 -15.91 3.49 -4.02
N GLU A 59 -16.66 4.35 -4.72
CA GLU A 59 -18.13 4.45 -4.65
C GLU A 59 -18.85 3.12 -4.91
N GLU A 60 -18.20 2.18 -5.58
CA GLU A 60 -18.79 0.87 -5.89
C GLU A 60 -18.88 -0.05 -4.67
N TYR A 61 -17.97 0.11 -3.67
CA TYR A 61 -17.86 -0.89 -2.60
C TYR A 61 -17.60 -0.36 -1.20
N TYR A 62 -17.21 0.91 -1.02
CA TYR A 62 -16.79 1.37 0.30
C TYR A 62 -17.90 1.21 1.35
N VAL A 63 -17.50 1.07 2.61
CA VAL A 63 -18.39 1.00 3.76
C VAL A 63 -18.10 2.14 4.73
N GLN A 64 -19.13 2.55 5.49
CA GLN A 64 -18.91 3.45 6.62
C GLN A 64 -18.11 2.74 7.73
N PRO A 65 -17.30 3.46 8.51
CA PRO A 65 -16.48 2.88 9.58
C PRO A 65 -17.24 2.00 10.58
N GLY A 66 -18.54 2.24 10.78
CA GLY A 66 -19.41 1.42 11.64
C GLY A 66 -19.52 -0.04 11.22
N VAL A 67 -19.45 -0.33 9.91
CA VAL A 67 -19.45 -1.71 9.40
C VAL A 67 -18.14 -2.42 9.78
N ILE A 68 -17.01 -1.76 9.61
CA ILE A 68 -15.70 -2.28 10.01
C ILE A 68 -15.65 -2.49 11.53
N LEU A 69 -16.07 -1.49 12.30
CA LEU A 69 -16.12 -1.52 13.76
C LEU A 69 -16.94 -2.71 14.28
N LYS A 70 -18.08 -3.01 13.67
CA LYS A 70 -18.89 -4.18 14.03
C LYS A 70 -18.08 -5.48 13.96
N TRP A 71 -17.35 -5.69 12.87
CA TRP A 71 -16.57 -6.92 12.67
C TRP A 71 -15.29 -6.96 13.51
N VAL A 72 -14.64 -5.82 13.71
CA VAL A 72 -13.51 -5.71 14.64
C VAL A 72 -13.96 -6.08 16.06
N ASN A 73 -15.07 -5.54 16.55
CA ASN A 73 -15.63 -5.87 17.85
C ASN A 73 -15.98 -7.36 17.98
N TYR A 74 -16.60 -7.95 16.95
CA TYR A 74 -16.89 -9.39 16.91
C TYR A 74 -15.60 -10.23 17.09
N LEU A 75 -14.53 -9.88 16.39
CA LEU A 75 -13.25 -10.60 16.49
C LEU A 75 -12.58 -10.38 17.86
N GLN A 76 -12.67 -9.17 18.43
CA GLN A 76 -12.18 -8.87 19.77
C GLN A 76 -12.95 -9.68 20.85
N ASP A 77 -14.25 -9.86 20.67
CA ASP A 77 -15.06 -10.68 21.58
C ASP A 77 -14.72 -12.17 21.44
N LEU A 78 -14.40 -12.65 20.23
CA LEU A 78 -13.83 -14.00 20.06
C LEU A 78 -12.49 -14.16 20.76
N LYS A 79 -11.60 -13.16 20.73
CA LYS A 79 -10.34 -13.19 21.51
C LYS A 79 -10.63 -13.29 23.02
N LYS A 80 -11.52 -12.44 23.55
CA LYS A 80 -11.90 -12.44 24.98
C LYS A 80 -12.51 -13.77 25.44
N SER A 81 -13.29 -14.43 24.57
CA SER A 81 -13.94 -15.71 24.87
C SER A 81 -13.07 -16.94 24.60
N GLY A 82 -11.86 -16.77 24.06
CA GLY A 82 -10.95 -17.88 23.71
C GLY A 82 -11.28 -18.54 22.36
N GLY A 83 -12.16 -17.95 21.55
CA GLY A 83 -12.44 -18.41 20.19
C GLY A 83 -11.36 -18.01 19.17
N LEU A 84 -10.48 -17.08 19.53
CA LEU A 84 -9.26 -16.68 18.81
C LEU A 84 -8.11 -16.53 19.81
N SER A 85 -6.87 -16.71 19.34
CA SER A 85 -5.68 -16.46 20.16
C SER A 85 -5.65 -15.02 20.68
N GLY A 86 -5.33 -14.83 21.97
CA GLY A 86 -5.12 -13.51 22.57
C GLY A 86 -3.97 -12.72 21.92
N ASP A 87 -3.00 -13.43 21.33
CA ASP A 87 -1.83 -12.84 20.67
C ASP A 87 -2.10 -12.40 19.21
N LEU A 88 -3.29 -12.71 18.65
CA LEU A 88 -3.67 -12.28 17.33
C LEU A 88 -3.99 -10.78 17.34
N TRP A 89 -3.33 -10.01 16.48
CA TRP A 89 -3.61 -8.58 16.33
C TRP A 89 -4.69 -8.34 15.27
N ILE A 90 -5.69 -7.53 15.62
CA ILE A 90 -6.84 -7.19 14.77
C ILE A 90 -6.75 -5.72 14.38
N THR A 91 -6.97 -5.43 13.10
CA THR A 91 -6.99 -4.08 12.52
C THR A 91 -7.98 -3.99 11.37
N SER A 92 -8.10 -2.82 10.76
CA SER A 92 -8.46 -2.61 9.35
C SER A 92 -7.23 -2.13 8.59
N SER A 93 -7.08 -2.49 7.33
CA SER A 93 -5.98 -2.02 6.47
C SER A 93 -6.54 -1.06 5.44
N ASP A 94 -6.24 0.24 5.56
CA ASP A 94 -6.96 1.26 4.80
C ASP A 94 -6.09 2.48 4.50
N ASN A 95 -6.53 3.30 3.56
CA ASN A 95 -5.84 4.52 3.18
C ASN A 95 -5.68 5.49 4.36
N PHE A 96 -4.61 6.30 4.37
CA PHE A 96 -4.34 7.26 5.45
C PHE A 96 -5.48 8.26 5.65
N ALA A 97 -6.17 8.67 4.57
CA ALA A 97 -7.32 9.57 4.65
C ALA A 97 -8.47 8.92 5.43
N SER A 98 -8.78 7.65 5.15
CA SER A 98 -9.83 6.87 5.83
C SER A 98 -9.55 6.70 7.33
N TRP A 99 -8.28 6.70 7.72
CA TRP A 99 -7.85 6.77 9.11
C TRP A 99 -7.82 8.19 9.70
N GLY A 100 -8.47 9.17 9.02
CA GLY A 100 -8.59 10.54 9.50
C GLY A 100 -7.32 11.39 9.32
N GLY A 101 -6.34 10.90 8.56
CA GLY A 101 -5.12 11.67 8.26
C GLY A 101 -5.36 12.82 7.28
N GLU A 102 -6.48 12.81 6.54
CA GLU A 102 -6.89 13.86 5.64
C GLU A 102 -8.42 13.93 5.56
N GLY A 103 -8.96 15.15 5.42
CA GLY A 103 -10.39 15.36 5.20
C GLY A 103 -11.26 15.19 6.45
N ALA A 104 -11.97 16.28 6.83
CA ALA A 104 -12.86 16.27 7.99
C ALA A 104 -14.06 15.32 7.82
N GLU A 105 -14.37 14.91 6.60
CA GLU A 105 -15.45 13.98 6.27
C GLU A 105 -15.20 12.54 6.78
N TYR A 106 -13.94 12.22 7.11
CA TYR A 106 -13.60 10.95 7.75
C TYR A 106 -13.65 11.02 9.29
N HIS A 107 -13.71 12.21 9.88
CA HIS A 107 -13.72 12.43 11.33
C HIS A 107 -15.12 12.15 11.90
N VAL A 108 -15.50 10.88 11.98
CA VAL A 108 -16.81 10.43 12.46
C VAL A 108 -16.67 9.61 13.74
N GLU A 109 -17.74 9.55 14.55
CA GLU A 109 -17.74 8.87 15.85
C GLU A 109 -17.35 7.39 15.74
N ASP A 110 -17.81 6.70 14.69
CA ASP A 110 -17.49 5.28 14.50
C ASP A 110 -16.02 5.05 14.15
N LEU A 111 -15.34 5.98 13.45
CA LEU A 111 -13.90 5.92 13.26
C LEU A 111 -13.16 6.09 14.61
N ASN A 112 -13.63 7.02 15.46
CA ASN A 112 -13.03 7.20 16.80
C ASN A 112 -13.11 5.92 17.63
N LYS A 113 -14.28 5.27 17.63
CA LYS A 113 -14.48 3.96 18.28
C LYS A 113 -13.63 2.85 17.66
N LEU A 114 -13.43 2.90 16.34
CA LEU A 114 -12.58 1.93 15.64
C LEU A 114 -11.12 2.03 16.09
N TYR A 115 -10.59 3.25 16.30
CA TYR A 115 -9.28 3.45 16.89
C TYR A 115 -9.14 2.79 18.29
N GLU A 116 -10.20 2.84 19.10
CA GLU A 116 -10.21 2.18 20.42
C GLU A 116 -10.27 0.65 20.31
N ALA A 117 -10.95 0.14 19.28
CA ALA A 117 -11.23 -1.28 19.12
C ALA A 117 -10.09 -2.09 18.49
N VAL A 118 -9.32 -1.52 17.56
CA VAL A 118 -8.21 -2.22 16.89
C VAL A 118 -7.01 -2.41 17.81
N ASP A 119 -6.18 -3.41 17.56
CA ASP A 119 -4.92 -3.61 18.29
C ASP A 119 -3.81 -2.68 17.77
N TYR A 120 -3.86 -2.30 16.51
CA TYR A 120 -2.96 -1.36 15.83
C TYR A 120 -3.63 -0.75 14.61
N VAL A 121 -3.08 0.32 14.07
CA VAL A 121 -3.54 0.95 12.84
C VAL A 121 -2.70 0.43 11.67
N SER A 122 -3.33 -0.08 10.62
CA SER A 122 -2.68 -0.43 9.36
C SER A 122 -3.09 0.58 8.30
N LYS A 123 -2.19 1.51 7.97
CA LYS A 123 -2.48 2.56 7.01
C LYS A 123 -1.75 2.35 5.69
N HIS A 124 -2.38 2.72 4.56
CA HIS A 124 -1.76 2.74 3.24
C HIS A 124 -1.30 4.15 2.87
N THR A 125 -0.25 4.22 2.06
CA THR A 125 0.29 5.47 1.52
C THR A 125 0.96 5.20 0.17
N TYR A 126 0.56 5.95 -0.85
CA TYR A 126 1.08 5.77 -2.20
C TYR A 126 1.49 7.12 -2.83
N PRO A 127 2.68 7.65 -2.49
CA PRO A 127 3.18 8.86 -3.15
C PRO A 127 3.26 8.71 -4.67
N PHE A 128 3.42 7.50 -5.18
CA PHE A 128 3.31 7.25 -6.62
C PHE A 128 2.01 7.82 -7.19
N ARG A 129 0.86 7.52 -6.57
CA ARG A 129 -0.45 8.02 -6.96
C ARG A 129 -0.57 9.52 -6.75
N ASP A 130 -0.05 9.99 -5.63
CA ASP A 130 -0.07 11.41 -5.26
C ASP A 130 0.81 12.27 -6.18
N SER A 131 1.75 11.69 -6.95
CA SER A 131 2.49 12.41 -7.98
C SER A 131 1.57 13.06 -9.03
N HIS A 132 0.33 12.53 -9.21
CA HIS A 132 -0.71 13.09 -10.06
C HIS A 132 -1.83 13.77 -9.24
N HIS A 133 -2.33 13.11 -8.18
CA HIS A 133 -3.51 13.58 -7.45
C HIS A 133 -3.19 14.72 -6.47
N ASN A 134 -1.99 14.73 -5.87
CA ASN A 134 -1.50 15.74 -4.93
C ASN A 134 -0.06 16.17 -5.29
N PRO A 135 0.18 16.75 -6.47
CA PRO A 135 1.51 16.85 -7.07
C PRO A 135 2.42 17.93 -6.44
N ASP A 136 2.06 18.54 -5.31
CA ASP A 136 2.82 19.67 -4.77
C ASP A 136 4.27 19.32 -4.41
N TYR A 137 4.55 18.11 -3.98
CA TYR A 137 5.89 17.63 -3.69
C TYR A 137 6.64 17.10 -4.93
N TRP A 138 5.91 16.77 -6.04
CA TRP A 138 6.46 16.06 -7.19
C TRP A 138 6.93 17.01 -8.29
N GLY A 139 8.07 16.70 -8.90
CA GLY A 139 8.65 17.47 -10.01
C GLY A 139 10.05 17.99 -9.70
N ILE A 140 10.68 18.65 -10.66
CA ILE A 140 11.93 19.40 -10.49
C ILE A 140 11.55 20.78 -9.97
N LEU A 141 12.00 21.13 -8.76
CA LEU A 141 11.65 22.41 -8.13
C LEU A 141 12.59 23.54 -8.58
N PRO A 142 12.16 24.82 -8.44
CA PRO A 142 13.04 25.96 -8.64
C PRO A 142 14.33 25.85 -7.81
N GLY A 143 15.47 26.01 -8.49
CA GLY A 143 16.79 25.85 -7.87
C GLY A 143 17.42 24.45 -8.01
N GLU A 144 16.70 23.49 -8.60
CA GLU A 144 17.20 22.15 -8.90
C GLU A 144 17.59 21.99 -10.40
N GLU A 145 17.40 23.03 -11.22
CA GLU A 145 17.57 22.97 -12.67
C GLU A 145 18.99 22.61 -13.11
N ASP A 146 19.99 23.05 -12.33
CA ASP A 146 21.42 22.84 -12.60
C ASP A 146 21.97 21.51 -12.04
N LEU A 147 21.16 20.74 -11.31
CA LEU A 147 21.56 19.41 -10.85
C LEU A 147 21.69 18.45 -12.03
N SER A 148 22.49 17.38 -11.87
CA SER A 148 22.46 16.26 -12.80
C SER A 148 21.10 15.58 -12.85
N ASP A 149 20.81 14.84 -13.90
CA ASP A 149 19.52 14.17 -14.05
C ASP A 149 19.25 13.16 -12.92
N GLU A 150 20.27 12.41 -12.49
CA GLU A 150 20.14 11.50 -11.34
C GLU A 150 19.84 12.28 -10.05
N GLU A 151 20.54 13.38 -9.77
CA GLU A 151 20.29 14.21 -8.59
C GLU A 151 18.89 14.83 -8.57
N LYS A 152 18.35 15.26 -9.73
CA LYS A 152 16.96 15.75 -9.86
C LYS A 152 15.95 14.67 -9.48
N ILE A 153 16.17 13.43 -9.96
CA ILE A 153 15.32 12.29 -9.63
C ILE A 153 15.44 11.97 -8.14
N GLU A 154 16.65 11.88 -7.59
CA GLU A 154 16.87 11.60 -6.17
C GLU A 154 16.19 12.63 -5.26
N ALA A 155 16.27 13.92 -5.62
CA ALA A 155 15.59 14.99 -4.89
C ALA A 155 14.06 14.82 -4.90
N ALA A 156 13.46 14.52 -6.06
CA ALA A 156 12.03 14.25 -6.17
C ALA A 156 11.61 13.00 -5.37
N MET A 157 12.40 11.93 -5.43
CA MET A 157 12.13 10.70 -4.68
C MET A 157 12.27 10.87 -3.18
N LYS A 158 13.20 11.72 -2.73
CA LYS A 158 13.33 12.08 -1.32
C LYS A 158 12.07 12.78 -0.82
N ARG A 159 11.53 13.75 -1.58
CA ARG A 159 10.25 14.42 -1.27
C ARG A 159 9.08 13.44 -1.28
N ALA A 160 9.05 12.47 -2.21
CA ALA A 160 8.02 11.43 -2.21
C ALA A 160 8.03 10.61 -0.92
N GLN A 161 9.21 10.23 -0.42
CA GLN A 161 9.33 9.54 0.85
C GLN A 161 8.92 10.42 2.04
N GLU A 162 9.31 11.70 2.04
CA GLU A 162 8.90 12.67 3.07
C GLU A 162 7.38 12.89 3.07
N PHE A 163 6.75 12.89 1.89
CA PHE A 163 5.30 12.95 1.75
C PHE A 163 4.62 11.72 2.36
N ALA A 164 5.12 10.50 2.10
CA ALA A 164 4.60 9.29 2.75
C ALA A 164 4.70 9.35 4.29
N VAL A 165 5.80 9.92 4.80
CA VAL A 165 6.01 10.11 6.24
C VAL A 165 5.03 11.16 6.79
N SER A 166 4.79 12.26 6.09
CA SER A 166 3.81 13.26 6.53
C SER A 166 2.39 12.70 6.62
N GLN A 167 2.01 11.80 5.72
CA GLN A 167 0.74 11.07 5.79
C GLN A 167 0.69 10.09 6.98
N TYR A 168 1.82 9.49 7.37
CA TYR A 168 1.92 8.71 8.59
C TYR A 168 1.74 9.59 9.84
N GLU A 169 2.40 10.72 9.87
CA GLU A 169 2.33 11.67 10.99
C GLU A 169 0.94 12.27 11.14
N SER A 170 0.21 12.51 10.05
CA SER A 170 -1.18 13.03 10.10
C SER A 170 -2.13 12.03 10.77
N VAL A 171 -2.04 10.73 10.43
CA VAL A 171 -2.80 9.65 11.09
C VAL A 171 -2.43 9.56 12.58
N GLN A 172 -1.14 9.66 12.91
CA GLN A 172 -0.68 9.65 14.30
C GLN A 172 -1.22 10.85 15.09
N ALA A 173 -1.21 12.03 14.48
CA ALA A 173 -1.74 13.23 15.10
C ALA A 173 -3.25 13.13 15.37
N TYR A 174 -4.02 12.62 14.40
CA TYR A 174 -5.45 12.40 14.59
C TYR A 174 -5.72 11.38 15.71
N MET A 175 -5.06 10.22 15.70
CA MET A 175 -5.16 9.21 16.74
C MET A 175 -4.88 9.79 18.14
N LYS A 176 -3.79 10.56 18.27
CA LYS A 176 -3.42 11.21 19.55
C LYS A 176 -4.45 12.26 19.99
N SER A 177 -5.09 12.97 19.06
CA SER A 177 -6.15 13.93 19.39
C SER A 177 -7.38 13.27 20.03
N LEU A 178 -7.58 11.98 19.77
CA LEU A 178 -8.62 11.14 20.40
C LEU A 178 -8.20 10.58 21.77
N GLY A 179 -6.98 10.86 22.23
CA GLY A 179 -6.44 10.26 23.46
C GLY A 179 -6.04 8.79 23.31
N VAL A 180 -5.92 8.30 22.08
CA VAL A 180 -5.52 6.92 21.76
C VAL A 180 -4.02 6.89 21.40
N ASP A 181 -3.31 5.89 21.92
CA ASP A 181 -1.89 5.65 21.61
C ASP A 181 -1.68 4.16 21.28
N LYS A 182 -1.61 3.84 20.00
CA LYS A 182 -1.42 2.49 19.48
C LYS A 182 -0.33 2.45 18.42
N PRO A 183 0.28 1.29 18.16
CA PRO A 183 1.20 1.15 17.03
C PRO A 183 0.51 1.51 15.70
N ILE A 184 1.22 2.19 14.84
CA ILE A 184 0.80 2.44 13.46
C ILE A 184 1.80 1.73 12.55
N HIS A 185 1.31 0.91 11.63
CA HIS A 185 2.10 0.26 10.60
C HIS A 185 1.72 0.83 9.24
N ILE A 186 2.66 0.87 8.31
CA ILE A 186 2.34 1.05 6.90
C ILE A 186 1.92 -0.32 6.37
N GLY A 187 0.62 -0.51 6.14
CA GLY A 187 0.02 -1.74 5.65
C GLY A 187 0.27 -1.97 4.17
N GLU A 188 0.36 -0.87 3.40
CA GLU A 188 0.77 -0.90 2.01
C GLU A 188 1.46 0.40 1.61
N THR A 189 2.50 0.25 0.79
CA THR A 189 3.13 1.31 0.02
C THR A 189 3.95 0.71 -1.10
N GLY A 190 4.04 1.38 -2.24
CA GLY A 190 4.76 0.85 -3.39
C GLY A 190 4.97 1.90 -4.47
N TRP A 191 5.65 1.48 -5.54
CA TRP A 191 5.95 2.32 -6.68
C TRP A 191 5.88 1.49 -7.96
N SER A 192 5.10 1.91 -8.96
CA SER A 192 5.00 1.19 -10.23
C SER A 192 6.16 1.53 -11.16
N THR A 193 6.58 0.55 -11.94
CA THR A 193 7.72 0.69 -12.88
C THR A 193 7.30 0.99 -14.31
N VAL A 194 6.03 0.78 -14.65
CA VAL A 194 5.47 1.06 -15.97
C VAL A 194 4.14 1.77 -15.81
N SER A 195 3.82 2.69 -16.70
CA SER A 195 2.51 3.32 -16.80
C SER A 195 2.29 3.91 -18.18
N ASP A 196 1.13 3.64 -18.77
CA ASP A 196 0.61 4.29 -19.97
C ASP A 196 -0.45 5.37 -19.66
N ASP A 197 -0.74 5.57 -18.38
CA ASP A 197 -1.71 6.53 -17.85
C ASP A 197 -1.05 7.82 -17.30
N TYR A 198 -1.67 8.43 -16.31
CA TYR A 198 -1.24 9.69 -15.65
C TYR A 198 0.20 9.68 -15.12
N PHE A 199 0.80 8.50 -14.88
CA PHE A 199 2.12 8.34 -14.26
C PHE A 199 3.21 8.05 -15.30
N GLY A 200 2.84 7.83 -16.55
CA GLY A 200 3.71 7.55 -17.68
C GLY A 200 4.31 8.80 -18.35
N ALA A 201 4.82 8.62 -19.56
CA ALA A 201 5.56 9.62 -20.33
C ALA A 201 4.77 10.90 -20.64
N SER A 202 3.44 10.81 -20.80
CA SER A 202 2.55 11.96 -21.06
C SER A 202 2.05 12.65 -19.78
N GLY A 203 2.35 12.09 -18.62
CA GLY A 203 1.87 12.54 -17.31
C GLY A 203 3.00 12.98 -16.39
N THR A 204 3.02 12.39 -15.20
CA THR A 204 3.96 12.77 -14.13
C THR A 204 5.35 12.18 -14.29
N GLN A 205 5.54 11.25 -15.23
CA GLN A 205 6.80 10.55 -15.48
C GLN A 205 7.37 9.87 -14.22
N ALA A 206 6.46 9.38 -13.37
CA ALA A 206 6.82 8.75 -12.10
C ALA A 206 7.26 7.29 -12.28
N ALA A 207 6.75 6.58 -13.31
CA ALA A 207 6.92 5.14 -13.45
C ALA A 207 8.23 4.79 -14.15
N ASP A 208 9.17 4.17 -13.42
CA ASP A 208 10.32 3.42 -13.92
C ASP A 208 11.01 2.64 -12.79
N GLU A 209 11.89 1.68 -13.15
CA GLU A 209 12.60 0.84 -12.17
C GLU A 209 13.60 1.61 -11.30
N TYR A 210 14.17 2.71 -11.77
CA TYR A 210 15.12 3.49 -10.98
C TYR A 210 14.41 4.20 -9.82
N LYS A 211 13.25 4.80 -10.09
CA LYS A 211 12.43 5.46 -9.06
C LYS A 211 11.83 4.46 -8.08
N GLU A 212 11.38 3.29 -8.56
CA GLU A 212 10.95 2.20 -7.67
C GLU A 212 12.06 1.82 -6.69
N ALA A 213 13.29 1.61 -7.19
CA ALA A 213 14.43 1.24 -6.36
C ALA A 213 14.79 2.32 -5.33
N LEU A 214 14.75 3.59 -5.72
CA LEU A 214 14.97 4.71 -4.80
C LEU A 214 13.89 4.76 -3.72
N TYR A 215 12.61 4.66 -4.10
CA TYR A 215 11.51 4.66 -3.12
C TYR A 215 11.60 3.48 -2.17
N HIS A 216 11.83 2.27 -2.69
CA HIS A 216 12.00 1.07 -1.88
C HIS A 216 13.16 1.24 -0.87
N LYS A 217 14.30 1.76 -1.31
CA LYS A 217 15.45 2.03 -0.44
C LYS A 217 15.11 3.04 0.65
N LEU A 218 14.52 4.18 0.29
CA LEU A 218 14.23 5.29 1.20
C LEU A 218 13.18 4.90 2.25
N ILE A 219 12.08 4.25 1.85
CA ILE A 219 11.03 3.86 2.79
C ILE A 219 11.49 2.74 3.73
N ARG A 220 12.33 1.81 3.27
CA ARG A 220 12.94 0.78 4.12
C ARG A 220 13.95 1.35 5.10
N GLN A 221 14.73 2.35 4.68
CA GLN A 221 15.64 3.04 5.58
C GLN A 221 14.85 3.75 6.69
N TRP A 222 13.82 4.52 6.33
CA TRP A 222 12.95 5.18 7.30
C TRP A 222 12.27 4.17 8.25
N SER A 223 11.77 3.05 7.73
CA SER A 223 11.20 1.96 8.53
C SER A 223 12.18 1.45 9.59
N LYS A 224 13.44 1.24 9.19
CA LYS A 224 14.51 0.78 10.11
C LYS A 224 14.84 1.82 11.18
N GLU A 225 14.89 3.10 10.80
CA GLU A 225 15.25 4.21 11.72
C GLU A 225 14.12 4.54 12.69
N SER A 226 12.87 4.51 12.23
CA SER A 226 11.67 4.82 13.02
C SER A 226 11.16 3.63 13.85
N GLY A 227 11.52 2.39 13.48
CA GLY A 227 10.95 1.18 14.04
C GLY A 227 9.53 0.86 13.54
N VAL A 228 9.01 1.61 12.56
CA VAL A 228 7.69 1.40 11.97
C VAL A 228 7.74 0.27 10.97
N SER A 229 6.85 -0.72 11.12
CA SER A 229 6.73 -1.83 10.16
C SER A 229 6.12 -1.36 8.85
N VAL A 230 6.69 -1.79 7.72
CA VAL A 230 6.24 -1.47 6.37
C VAL A 230 6.04 -2.75 5.57
N PHE A 231 4.88 -2.93 4.97
CA PHE A 231 4.63 -3.90 3.92
C PHE A 231 4.76 -3.20 2.56
N TYR A 232 5.78 -3.60 1.79
CA TYR A 232 5.98 -3.04 0.45
C TYR A 232 5.11 -3.80 -0.55
N PHE A 233 4.39 -3.06 -1.35
CA PHE A 233 3.52 -3.56 -2.39
C PHE A 233 4.22 -3.36 -3.74
N GLU A 234 4.65 -4.44 -4.46
CA GLU A 234 4.36 -5.80 -4.09
C GLU A 234 5.51 -6.74 -4.51
N ALA A 235 5.36 -8.07 -4.33
CA ALA A 235 6.45 -8.99 -4.66
C ALA A 235 6.61 -9.20 -6.16
N PHE A 236 5.52 -9.42 -6.89
CA PHE A 236 5.51 -9.73 -8.32
C PHE A 236 4.53 -8.85 -9.06
N ASP A 237 4.84 -8.52 -10.29
CA ASP A 237 3.90 -7.90 -11.22
C ASP A 237 2.63 -8.75 -11.38
N GLU A 238 1.47 -8.09 -11.43
CA GLU A 238 0.15 -8.72 -11.47
C GLU A 238 -0.66 -8.30 -12.70
N PRO A 239 -0.40 -8.87 -13.89
CA PRO A 239 -0.98 -8.41 -15.17
C PRO A 239 -2.50 -8.58 -15.29
N TRP A 240 -3.14 -9.12 -14.28
CA TRP A 240 -4.60 -9.25 -14.22
C TRP A 240 -5.31 -8.07 -13.54
N LYS A 241 -4.59 -7.15 -12.91
CA LYS A 241 -5.20 -6.01 -12.20
C LYS A 241 -5.76 -4.96 -13.14
N ASP A 242 -5.04 -4.63 -14.20
CA ASP A 242 -5.55 -3.81 -15.28
C ASP A 242 -5.58 -4.61 -16.58
N GLN A 243 -6.70 -5.30 -16.79
CA GLN A 243 -6.88 -6.16 -17.97
C GLN A 243 -7.10 -5.36 -19.26
N ASN A 244 -7.41 -4.06 -19.17
CA ASN A 244 -7.68 -3.19 -20.31
C ASN A 244 -6.39 -2.59 -20.88
N SER A 245 -5.32 -2.54 -20.08
CA SER A 245 -4.02 -2.03 -20.49
C SER A 245 -2.89 -2.89 -19.94
N SER A 246 -2.10 -3.50 -20.85
CA SER A 246 -0.91 -4.28 -20.45
C SER A 246 0.13 -3.43 -19.73
N ASP A 247 0.17 -2.13 -20.04
CA ASP A 247 1.12 -1.16 -19.53
C ASP A 247 0.48 -0.26 -18.44
N GLY A 248 -0.71 -0.62 -17.95
CA GLY A 248 -1.37 0.05 -16.83
C GLY A 248 -0.57 -0.07 -15.54
N SER A 249 -0.50 1.01 -14.78
CA SER A 249 0.36 1.09 -13.60
C SER A 249 0.04 0.04 -12.54
N GLU A 250 -1.22 -0.41 -12.42
CA GLU A 250 -1.63 -1.46 -11.48
C GLU A 250 -0.95 -2.81 -11.70
N ASN A 251 -0.52 -3.08 -12.93
CA ASN A 251 0.11 -4.36 -13.29
C ASN A 251 1.58 -4.44 -12.90
N HIS A 252 2.24 -3.33 -12.50
CA HIS A 252 3.70 -3.21 -12.50
C HIS A 252 4.32 -2.73 -11.18
N PHE A 253 3.65 -2.98 -10.05
CA PHE A 253 4.17 -2.65 -8.71
C PHE A 253 5.16 -3.69 -8.14
N GLY A 254 5.34 -4.83 -8.80
CA GLY A 254 6.18 -5.91 -8.31
C GLY A 254 7.66 -5.56 -8.27
N LEU A 255 8.37 -6.01 -7.24
CA LEU A 255 9.84 -6.03 -7.19
C LEU A 255 10.44 -7.08 -8.14
N PHE A 256 9.60 -8.00 -8.61
CA PHE A 256 9.91 -8.98 -9.66
C PHE A 256 8.87 -8.86 -10.78
N THR A 257 9.32 -9.12 -12.00
CA THR A 257 8.40 -9.28 -13.13
C THR A 257 7.52 -10.53 -12.95
N VAL A 258 6.50 -10.68 -13.78
CA VAL A 258 5.64 -11.87 -13.77
C VAL A 258 6.43 -13.16 -14.06
N GLU A 259 7.52 -13.09 -14.83
CA GLU A 259 8.43 -14.21 -15.14
C GLU A 259 9.44 -14.46 -14.01
N GLY A 260 9.55 -13.58 -13.01
CA GLY A 260 10.45 -13.73 -11.88
C GLY A 260 11.82 -13.06 -12.07
N GLN A 261 11.97 -12.15 -13.03
CA GLN A 261 13.17 -11.33 -13.11
C GLN A 261 13.16 -10.29 -11.98
N ALA A 262 14.28 -10.14 -11.29
CA ALA A 262 14.47 -9.13 -10.26
C ALA A 262 14.62 -7.75 -10.90
N LYS A 263 13.77 -6.80 -10.53
CA LYS A 263 13.89 -5.40 -10.93
C LYS A 263 15.05 -4.71 -10.20
N TYR A 264 15.41 -3.50 -10.62
CA TYR A 264 16.61 -2.79 -10.18
C TYR A 264 16.73 -2.69 -8.66
N ALA A 265 15.64 -2.56 -7.93
CA ALA A 265 15.59 -2.55 -6.48
C ALA A 265 16.23 -3.79 -5.81
N LEU A 266 16.33 -4.91 -6.51
CA LEU A 266 16.81 -6.19 -6.01
C LEU A 266 18.10 -6.68 -6.70
N TRP A 267 18.70 -5.93 -7.61
CA TRP A 267 19.89 -6.38 -8.34
C TRP A 267 21.05 -6.74 -7.42
N ASP A 268 21.28 -5.94 -6.38
CA ASP A 268 22.31 -6.24 -5.40
C ASP A 268 22.07 -7.60 -4.71
N LYS A 269 20.81 -7.96 -4.46
CA LYS A 269 20.44 -9.24 -3.85
C LYS A 269 20.66 -10.43 -4.78
N VAL A 270 20.52 -10.21 -6.09
CA VAL A 270 20.90 -11.20 -7.10
C VAL A 270 22.42 -11.41 -7.07
N ASP A 271 23.21 -10.32 -7.04
CA ASP A 271 24.70 -10.40 -6.97
C ASP A 271 25.19 -11.04 -5.66
N GLU A 272 24.49 -10.81 -4.55
CA GLU A 272 24.78 -11.45 -3.26
C GLU A 272 24.39 -12.94 -3.22
N GLY A 273 23.75 -13.49 -4.28
CA GLY A 273 23.32 -14.87 -4.33
C GLY A 273 22.08 -15.20 -3.46
N VAL A 274 21.36 -14.19 -2.98
CA VAL A 274 20.18 -14.37 -2.08
C VAL A 274 19.12 -15.26 -2.70
N PHE A 275 19.01 -15.26 -4.03
CA PHE A 275 18.00 -16.01 -4.77
C PHE A 275 18.54 -17.29 -5.42
N GLU A 276 19.76 -17.74 -5.06
CA GLU A 276 20.31 -18.99 -5.61
C GLU A 276 19.40 -20.19 -5.33
N GLY A 277 19.13 -20.98 -6.37
CA GLY A 277 18.24 -22.14 -6.27
C GLY A 277 16.74 -21.83 -6.28
N LEU A 278 16.36 -20.55 -6.24
CA LEU A 278 14.98 -20.13 -6.40
C LEU A 278 14.63 -19.94 -7.88
N SER A 279 13.38 -20.23 -8.22
CA SER A 279 12.87 -20.06 -9.58
C SER A 279 11.38 -19.74 -9.56
N ARG A 280 10.92 -19.04 -10.61
CA ARG A 280 9.49 -18.86 -10.88
C ARG A 280 9.14 -19.56 -12.18
N ASN A 281 8.21 -20.53 -12.12
CA ASN A 281 7.81 -21.36 -13.27
C ASN A 281 9.00 -22.05 -13.97
N GLY A 282 10.04 -22.44 -13.21
CA GLY A 282 11.26 -23.03 -13.73
C GLY A 282 12.32 -22.05 -14.24
N ASN A 283 12.03 -20.77 -14.31
CA ASN A 283 12.99 -19.73 -14.67
C ASN A 283 13.79 -19.31 -13.44
N PRO A 284 15.13 -19.32 -13.45
CA PRO A 284 15.93 -18.83 -12.35
C PRO A 284 15.74 -17.30 -12.20
N VAL A 285 15.94 -16.80 -10.97
CA VAL A 285 15.91 -15.36 -10.73
C VAL A 285 17.13 -14.71 -11.35
N VAL A 286 16.91 -13.83 -12.31
CA VAL A 286 17.94 -13.03 -13.00
C VAL A 286 17.51 -11.55 -12.97
N LYS A 287 18.44 -10.65 -13.26
CA LYS A 287 18.17 -9.20 -13.31
C LYS A 287 17.37 -8.84 -14.56
N THR A 288 16.47 -7.86 -14.46
CA THR A 288 15.94 -7.13 -15.64
C THR A 288 17.09 -6.51 -16.43
N PHE A 289 16.87 -6.14 -17.68
CA PHE A 289 17.87 -5.57 -18.61
C PHE A 289 19.17 -6.39 -18.70
N ASN A 290 19.14 -7.69 -18.38
CA ASN A 290 20.34 -8.54 -18.27
C ASN A 290 21.42 -7.97 -17.33
N GLY A 291 21.04 -7.15 -16.36
CA GLY A 291 21.94 -6.48 -15.42
C GLY A 291 22.68 -5.27 -16.02
N ASP A 292 22.29 -4.80 -17.18
CA ASP A 292 22.84 -3.59 -17.81
C ASP A 292 22.18 -2.33 -17.25
N ARG A 293 22.91 -1.64 -16.34
CA ARG A 293 22.42 -0.40 -15.73
C ARG A 293 22.24 0.72 -16.77
N GLN A 294 23.10 0.78 -17.80
CA GLN A 294 22.98 1.82 -18.79
C GLN A 294 21.67 1.65 -19.58
N ALA A 295 21.38 0.44 -20.04
CA ALA A 295 20.13 0.13 -20.73
C ALA A 295 18.89 0.44 -19.87
N MET A 296 18.94 0.16 -18.56
CA MET A 296 17.87 0.51 -17.63
C MET A 296 17.74 2.04 -17.51
N MET A 297 18.84 2.79 -17.34
CA MET A 297 18.81 4.24 -17.22
C MET A 297 18.30 4.95 -18.49
N GLU A 298 18.45 4.37 -19.68
CA GLU A 298 17.89 4.89 -20.93
C GLU A 298 16.34 4.87 -20.94
N THR A 299 15.70 4.09 -20.07
CA THR A 299 14.23 4.06 -19.90
C THR A 299 13.73 5.05 -18.84
N VAL A 300 14.62 5.68 -18.10
CA VAL A 300 14.27 6.56 -16.97
C VAL A 300 13.88 7.95 -17.49
N ALA A 301 12.72 8.44 -17.09
CA ALA A 301 12.26 9.78 -17.41
C ALA A 301 12.50 10.76 -16.26
N LEU A 302 12.79 12.02 -16.59
CA LEU A 302 12.88 13.08 -15.58
C LEU A 302 11.48 13.47 -15.09
N PRO A 303 11.30 13.74 -13.78
CA PRO A 303 10.09 14.39 -13.31
C PRO A 303 9.85 15.73 -14.02
N PRO A 304 8.60 16.15 -14.22
CA PRO A 304 8.30 17.40 -14.90
C PRO A 304 8.85 18.61 -14.10
N VAL A 305 9.30 19.63 -14.84
CA VAL A 305 9.72 20.90 -14.22
C VAL A 305 8.51 21.62 -13.67
N LYS A 306 8.52 21.94 -12.38
CA LYS A 306 7.52 22.81 -11.76
C LYS A 306 7.72 24.27 -12.18
N LYS A 307 6.62 24.90 -12.59
CA LYS A 307 6.60 26.32 -13.00
C LYS A 307 6.32 27.22 -11.78
#